data_7799893575fa9377d5d500ab449c2956
#
_entry.id   7799893575fa9377d5d500ab449c2956
#
_cell.length_a   1.000
_cell.length_b   1.000
_cell.length_c   1.000
_cell.angle_alpha   90.00
_cell.angle_beta   90.00
_cell.angle_gamma   90.00
#
_symmetry.space_group_name_H-M   'P 1'
#
loop_
_entity.id
_entity.type
_entity.pdbx_description
1 polymer ?
#
loop_
_entity_poly.entity_id
_entity_poly.type
_entity_poly.pdbx_seq_one_letter_code
_entity_poly.pdbx_strand_id
1 'polypeptide(L)'
;VLKRFLLTVGALSIFTPALGQNCPVDSSIIFKDKDVLALRLFAIRPVLFDLASLNQLPQTQVTTERRNQVSGSTSAVESQGTQWSGVLLRDFLLKNGLETVPSRTLRNTRIEVVANDGYRASFSWGEVFNSPAGAQILIITRQDGKSLDPQEGPVSFRALSDIRSGARHVRNVCAISLMH
;
A
#
# COMPACT_ATOMS: atom_id res chain seq x y z
N VAL A 1 -22.02 27.56 59.29
CA VAL A 1 -21.24 27.96 58.10
C VAL A 1 -20.47 26.70 57.64
N LEU A 2 -21.04 25.98 56.64
CA LEU A 2 -20.49 24.71 56.14
C LEU A 2 -19.76 25.03 54.83
N LYS A 3 -18.42 24.97 54.81
CA LYS A 3 -17.60 25.11 53.60
C LYS A 3 -17.63 23.79 52.81
N ARG A 4 -18.27 23.82 51.63
CA ARG A 4 -18.16 22.72 50.63
C ARG A 4 -16.82 22.81 49.92
N PHE A 5 -16.00 21.75 50.11
CA PHE A 5 -14.81 21.51 49.30
C PHE A 5 -15.24 20.86 47.97
N LEU A 6 -15.03 21.53 46.85
CA LEU A 6 -15.13 20.94 45.52
C LEU A 6 -13.83 20.23 45.25
N LEU A 7 -13.86 18.91 45.14
CA LEU A 7 -12.78 18.11 44.57
C LEU A 7 -12.91 18.17 43.03
N THR A 8 -11.99 18.83 42.37
CA THR A 8 -11.81 18.76 40.92
C THR A 8 -11.05 17.45 40.60
N VAL A 9 -11.77 16.49 40.04
CA VAL A 9 -11.15 15.27 39.49
C VAL A 9 -10.51 15.64 38.16
N GLY A 10 -9.20 15.78 38.15
CA GLY A 10 -8.42 15.93 36.93
C GLY A 10 -8.47 14.65 36.10
N ALA A 11 -9.03 14.72 34.88
CA ALA A 11 -8.99 13.63 33.92
C ALA A 11 -7.54 13.41 33.50
N LEU A 12 -6.96 12.31 33.96
CA LEU A 12 -5.67 11.84 33.52
C LEU A 12 -5.84 11.25 32.10
N SER A 13 -5.47 12.02 31.07
CA SER A 13 -5.42 11.53 29.70
C SER A 13 -4.33 10.46 29.63
N ILE A 14 -4.74 9.21 29.57
CA ILE A 14 -3.84 8.08 29.31
C ILE A 14 -3.43 8.19 27.84
N PHE A 15 -2.24 8.71 27.60
CA PHE A 15 -1.58 8.67 26.30
C PHE A 15 -1.21 7.21 26.03
N THR A 16 -2.04 6.48 25.30
CA THR A 16 -1.65 5.18 24.77
C THR A 16 -0.58 5.43 23.71
N PRO A 17 0.66 4.94 23.87
CA PRO A 17 1.64 5.02 22.80
C PRO A 17 1.06 4.27 21.60
N ALA A 18 1.09 4.91 20.43
CA ALA A 18 0.77 4.25 19.17
C ALA A 18 1.69 3.02 19.08
N LEU A 19 1.09 1.82 19.11
CA LEU A 19 1.80 0.56 18.89
C LEU A 19 2.44 0.67 17.51
N GLY A 20 3.77 0.75 17.46
CA GLY A 20 4.54 0.79 16.24
C GLY A 20 4.08 -0.33 15.31
N GLN A 21 3.78 -0.02 14.06
CA GLN A 21 3.36 -1.02 13.09
C GLN A 21 4.50 -2.02 12.91
N ASN A 22 4.31 -3.23 13.39
CA ASN A 22 5.25 -4.33 13.18
C ASN A 22 4.93 -4.98 11.83
N CYS A 23 5.81 -4.79 10.86
CA CYS A 23 5.69 -5.49 9.59
C CYS A 23 6.21 -6.94 9.73
N PRO A 24 5.43 -7.97 9.40
CA PRO A 24 5.81 -9.37 9.64
C PRO A 24 6.92 -9.91 8.73
N VAL A 25 7.48 -9.07 7.85
CA VAL A 25 8.57 -9.48 6.94
C VAL A 25 9.90 -9.54 7.63
N ASP A 26 10.14 -8.62 8.56
CA ASP A 26 11.43 -8.47 9.19
C ASP A 26 11.28 -7.68 10.49
N SER A 27 11.51 -8.33 11.61
CA SER A 27 11.47 -7.70 12.93
C SER A 27 12.52 -6.59 13.12
N SER A 28 13.51 -6.49 12.21
CA SER A 28 14.49 -5.40 12.19
C SER A 28 13.95 -4.10 11.57
N ILE A 29 12.78 -4.15 10.89
CA ILE A 29 12.14 -2.95 10.36
C ILE A 29 11.41 -2.22 11.50
N ILE A 30 12.01 -1.14 11.96
CA ILE A 30 11.40 -0.26 12.95
C ILE A 30 10.86 0.97 12.24
N PHE A 31 9.53 1.04 12.10
CA PHE A 31 8.83 2.21 11.56
C PHE A 31 8.89 3.36 12.58
N LYS A 32 9.20 4.55 12.09
CA LYS A 32 9.01 5.79 12.84
C LYS A 32 7.58 6.31 12.60
N ASP A 33 7.12 7.24 13.42
CA ASP A 33 5.73 7.70 13.48
C ASP A 33 5.06 8.05 12.14
N LYS A 34 5.84 8.42 11.11
CA LYS A 34 5.31 8.79 9.79
C LYS A 34 5.59 7.76 8.70
N ASP A 35 6.38 6.74 8.99
CA ASP A 35 6.74 5.72 8.01
C ASP A 35 5.54 4.81 7.75
N VAL A 36 5.22 4.58 6.48
CA VAL A 36 4.06 3.76 6.07
C VAL A 36 4.46 2.58 5.20
N LEU A 37 5.66 2.61 4.60
CA LEU A 37 6.12 1.59 3.67
C LEU A 37 7.63 1.36 3.78
N ALA A 38 8.05 0.11 3.86
CA ALA A 38 9.44 -0.31 3.73
C ALA A 38 9.70 -0.91 2.34
N LEU A 39 10.79 -0.51 1.70
CA LEU A 39 11.31 -1.15 0.49
C LEU A 39 12.60 -1.89 0.81
N ARG A 40 12.64 -3.18 0.51
CA ARG A 40 13.82 -4.03 0.65
C ARG A 40 14.24 -4.60 -0.70
N LEU A 41 15.39 -4.20 -1.19
CA LEU A 41 15.99 -4.75 -2.40
C LEU A 41 16.99 -5.84 -2.00
N PHE A 42 16.64 -7.11 -2.25
CA PHE A 42 17.49 -8.26 -1.89
C PHE A 42 17.83 -8.28 -0.39
N ALA A 43 19.09 -8.53 -0.04
CA ALA A 43 19.57 -8.55 1.33
C ALA A 43 20.02 -7.16 1.86
N ILE A 44 19.69 -6.07 1.13
CA ILE A 44 20.09 -4.71 1.52
C ILE A 44 19.16 -4.21 2.64
N ARG A 45 19.68 -3.31 3.48
CA ARG A 45 18.92 -2.65 4.54
C ARG A 45 17.68 -1.96 3.96
N PRO A 46 16.49 -2.11 4.57
CA PRO A 46 15.27 -1.48 4.08
C PRO A 46 15.36 0.05 4.06
N VAL A 47 14.77 0.64 3.02
CA VAL A 47 14.50 2.09 2.93
C VAL A 47 13.06 2.32 3.34
N LEU A 48 12.82 3.30 4.21
CA LEU A 48 11.49 3.63 4.73
C LEU A 48 10.93 4.85 4.00
N PHE A 49 9.64 4.83 3.75
CA PHE A 49 8.90 5.91 3.08
C PHE A 49 7.72 6.33 3.93
N ASP A 50 7.54 7.63 4.07
CA ASP A 50 6.30 8.21 4.54
C ASP A 50 5.33 8.47 3.37
N LEU A 51 4.07 8.78 3.69
CA LEU A 51 3.05 9.05 2.67
C LEU A 51 3.37 10.30 1.84
N ALA A 52 4.04 11.30 2.43
CA ALA A 52 4.44 12.52 1.73
C ALA A 52 5.47 12.22 0.63
N SER A 53 6.47 11.41 0.93
CA SER A 53 7.50 10.96 -0.03
C SER A 53 6.88 10.18 -1.18
N LEU A 54 5.93 9.28 -0.89
CA LEU A 54 5.20 8.52 -1.93
C LEU A 54 4.37 9.45 -2.83
N ASN A 55 3.72 10.45 -2.26
CA ASN A 55 2.91 11.41 -3.02
C ASN A 55 3.74 12.38 -3.88
N GLN A 56 5.04 12.53 -3.62
CA GLN A 56 5.97 13.32 -4.45
C GLN A 56 6.46 12.56 -5.69
N LEU A 57 6.29 11.23 -5.73
CA LEU A 57 6.62 10.43 -6.89
C LEU A 57 5.60 10.64 -8.01
N PRO A 58 5.95 10.36 -9.30
CA PRO A 58 4.99 10.41 -10.39
C PRO A 58 3.75 9.57 -10.09
N GLN A 59 2.59 10.20 -10.13
CA GLN A 59 1.32 9.56 -9.83
C GLN A 59 0.65 9.07 -11.11
N THR A 60 0.16 7.85 -11.09
CA THR A 60 -0.65 7.25 -12.15
C THR A 60 -2.08 7.10 -11.65
N GLN A 61 -3.04 7.39 -12.55
CA GLN A 61 -4.46 7.20 -12.26
C GLN A 61 -5.02 6.10 -13.16
N VAL A 62 -5.77 5.18 -12.57
CA VAL A 62 -6.46 4.10 -13.29
C VAL A 62 -7.90 4.04 -12.80
N THR A 63 -8.83 4.05 -13.73
CA THR A 63 -10.25 3.87 -13.44
C THR A 63 -10.63 2.41 -13.67
N THR A 64 -11.21 1.77 -12.68
CA THR A 64 -11.76 0.42 -12.80
C THR A 64 -13.27 0.48 -12.80
N GLU A 65 -13.90 -0.19 -13.76
CA GLU A 65 -15.35 -0.33 -13.77
C GLU A 65 -15.79 -1.22 -12.61
N ARG A 66 -16.81 -0.79 -11.88
CA ARG A 66 -17.46 -1.62 -10.88
C ARG A 66 -18.32 -2.64 -11.61
N ARG A 67 -17.87 -3.87 -11.75
CA ARG A 67 -18.73 -4.96 -12.20
C ARG A 67 -19.78 -5.23 -11.12
N ASN A 68 -20.93 -4.54 -11.22
CA ASN A 68 -22.11 -4.95 -10.46
C ASN A 68 -22.56 -6.27 -11.06
N GLN A 69 -22.38 -7.35 -10.34
CA GLN A 69 -23.14 -8.57 -10.59
C GLN A 69 -24.58 -8.29 -10.17
N VAL A 70 -25.36 -7.65 -11.05
CA VAL A 70 -26.79 -7.50 -10.83
C VAL A 70 -27.47 -8.70 -11.46
N SER A 71 -27.90 -9.60 -10.61
CA SER A 71 -28.91 -10.59 -10.92
C SER A 71 -30.22 -9.85 -11.24
N GLY A 72 -30.57 -9.72 -12.54
CA GLY A 72 -31.95 -9.59 -12.97
C GLY A 72 -32.66 -8.24 -12.82
N SER A 73 -32.03 -7.07 -12.96
CA SER A 73 -32.72 -5.78 -13.04
C SER A 73 -32.25 -4.93 -14.20
N THR A 74 -33.15 -4.66 -15.15
CA THR A 74 -32.99 -3.83 -16.35
C THR A 74 -33.11 -2.33 -16.01
N SER A 75 -32.27 -1.79 -15.16
CA SER A 75 -32.08 -0.34 -15.06
C SER A 75 -30.60 -0.04 -15.24
N ALA A 76 -30.27 0.72 -16.29
CA ALA A 76 -28.95 1.25 -16.53
C ALA A 76 -28.61 2.26 -15.42
N VAL A 77 -28.10 1.76 -14.30
CA VAL A 77 -27.39 2.58 -13.33
C VAL A 77 -26.02 2.82 -13.93
N GLU A 78 -25.70 4.06 -14.25
CA GLU A 78 -24.35 4.46 -14.59
C GLU A 78 -23.42 3.97 -13.48
N SER A 79 -22.67 2.90 -13.76
CA SER A 79 -21.67 2.37 -12.83
C SER A 79 -20.50 3.35 -12.84
N GLN A 80 -20.50 4.33 -11.94
CA GLN A 80 -19.34 5.15 -11.71
C GLN A 80 -18.18 4.25 -11.33
N GLY A 81 -17.17 4.21 -12.21
CA GLY A 81 -15.95 3.47 -11.95
C GLY A 81 -15.22 4.05 -10.74
N THR A 82 -14.43 3.23 -10.06
CA THR A 82 -13.55 3.71 -8.98
C THR A 82 -12.24 4.18 -9.59
N GLN A 83 -11.82 5.41 -9.27
CA GLN A 83 -10.52 5.95 -9.66
C GLN A 83 -9.47 5.67 -8.57
N TRP A 84 -8.44 4.94 -8.96
CA TRP A 84 -7.29 4.65 -8.10
C TRP A 84 -6.13 5.55 -8.51
N SER A 85 -5.46 6.15 -7.54
CA SER A 85 -4.27 6.96 -7.77
C SER A 85 -3.12 6.50 -6.89
N GLY A 86 -1.93 6.47 -7.47
CA GLY A 86 -0.74 6.02 -6.77
C GLY A 86 0.47 5.92 -7.68
N VAL A 87 1.51 5.27 -7.21
CA VAL A 87 2.79 5.11 -7.89
C VAL A 87 2.83 3.77 -8.58
N LEU A 88 3.22 3.73 -9.87
CA LEU A 88 3.49 2.46 -10.54
C LEU A 88 4.59 1.69 -9.83
N LEU A 89 4.36 0.42 -9.56
CA LEU A 89 5.36 -0.42 -8.89
C LEU A 89 6.69 -0.43 -9.62
N ARG A 90 6.69 -0.55 -10.96
CA ARG A 90 7.91 -0.53 -11.77
C ARG A 90 8.71 0.76 -11.60
N ASP A 91 8.03 1.92 -11.63
CA ASP A 91 8.69 3.22 -11.55
C ASP A 91 9.23 3.47 -10.13
N PHE A 92 8.49 3.02 -9.11
CA PHE A 92 8.95 3.02 -7.72
C PHE A 92 10.24 2.22 -7.55
N LEU A 93 10.30 1.00 -8.08
CA LEU A 93 11.45 0.13 -7.97
C LEU A 93 12.67 0.67 -8.75
N LEU A 94 12.46 1.17 -9.97
CA LEU A 94 13.55 1.77 -10.77
C LEU A 94 14.15 2.95 -10.03
N LYS A 95 13.32 3.91 -9.59
CA LYS A 95 13.79 5.11 -8.90
C LYS A 95 14.55 4.81 -7.60
N ASN A 96 14.28 3.68 -6.99
CA ASN A 96 14.91 3.28 -5.73
C ASN A 96 16.05 2.27 -5.90
N GLY A 97 16.71 2.26 -7.05
CA GLY A 97 17.97 1.56 -7.24
C GLY A 97 17.92 0.33 -8.15
N LEU A 98 16.74 -0.06 -8.64
CA LEU A 98 16.65 -1.22 -9.53
C LEU A 98 17.28 -0.97 -10.91
N GLU A 99 17.40 0.29 -11.32
CA GLU A 99 18.08 0.69 -12.56
C GLU A 99 19.54 0.23 -12.63
N THR A 100 20.21 0.14 -11.48
CA THR A 100 21.61 -0.25 -11.38
C THR A 100 21.84 -1.75 -11.37
N VAL A 101 20.77 -2.56 -11.25
CA VAL A 101 20.85 -4.02 -11.18
C VAL A 101 20.83 -4.60 -12.60
N PRO A 102 21.79 -5.47 -12.97
CA PRO A 102 21.82 -6.07 -14.29
C PRO A 102 20.51 -6.84 -14.61
N SER A 103 19.93 -6.62 -15.79
CA SER A 103 18.67 -7.26 -16.21
C SER A 103 18.68 -8.78 -16.10
N ARG A 104 19.85 -9.41 -16.30
CA ARG A 104 20.00 -10.87 -16.16
C ARG A 104 19.72 -11.32 -14.73
N THR A 105 20.16 -10.58 -13.73
CA THR A 105 19.89 -10.82 -12.30
C THR A 105 18.40 -10.68 -12.00
N LEU A 106 17.76 -9.68 -12.59
CA LEU A 106 16.37 -9.35 -12.33
C LEU A 106 15.37 -10.38 -12.86
N ARG A 107 15.70 -11.12 -13.93
CA ARG A 107 14.80 -12.10 -14.56
C ARG A 107 14.31 -13.20 -13.61
N ASN A 108 15.11 -13.55 -12.62
CA ASN A 108 14.81 -14.59 -11.64
C ASN A 108 14.32 -14.00 -10.30
N THR A 109 13.99 -12.70 -10.26
CA THR A 109 13.52 -12.09 -9.03
C THR A 109 12.02 -12.22 -8.87
N ARG A 110 11.62 -12.40 -7.62
CA ARG A 110 10.26 -12.30 -7.14
C ARG A 110 10.11 -11.00 -6.35
N ILE A 111 9.01 -10.30 -6.63
CA ILE A 111 8.61 -9.11 -5.89
C ILE A 111 7.48 -9.53 -4.96
N GLU A 112 7.64 -9.34 -3.67
CA GLU A 112 6.64 -9.65 -2.67
C GLU A 112 6.13 -8.37 -2.02
N VAL A 113 4.81 -8.20 -1.97
CA VAL A 113 4.11 -7.10 -1.30
C VAL A 113 3.43 -7.67 -0.07
N VAL A 114 3.67 -7.08 1.09
CA VAL A 114 3.24 -7.60 2.38
C VAL A 114 2.41 -6.58 3.14
N ALA A 115 1.31 -7.05 3.72
CA ALA A 115 0.43 -6.29 4.61
C ALA A 115 0.82 -6.45 6.09
N ASN A 116 0.35 -5.54 6.92
CA ASN A 116 0.53 -5.60 8.38
C ASN A 116 -0.07 -6.84 9.04
N ASP A 117 -1.10 -7.43 8.44
CA ASP A 117 -1.73 -8.68 8.92
C ASP A 117 -1.03 -9.95 8.43
N GLY A 118 0.05 -9.79 7.64
CA GLY A 118 0.82 -10.90 7.07
C GLY A 118 0.33 -11.37 5.71
N TYR A 119 -0.76 -10.81 5.16
CA TYR A 119 -1.18 -11.13 3.80
C TYR A 119 -0.10 -10.77 2.79
N ARG A 120 0.09 -11.62 1.75
CA ARG A 120 1.16 -11.47 0.77
C ARG A 120 0.65 -11.65 -0.64
N ALA A 121 1.13 -10.79 -1.55
CA ALA A 121 0.99 -10.98 -2.99
C ALA A 121 2.36 -11.01 -3.64
N SER A 122 2.56 -11.92 -4.60
CA SER A 122 3.84 -12.09 -5.29
C SER A 122 3.69 -11.80 -6.77
N PHE A 123 4.74 -11.19 -7.33
CA PHE A 123 4.84 -10.84 -8.75
C PHE A 123 6.20 -11.27 -9.28
N SER A 124 6.24 -11.77 -10.51
CA SER A 124 7.50 -11.95 -11.21
C SER A 124 8.02 -10.62 -11.76
N TRP A 125 9.33 -10.51 -11.95
CA TRP A 125 9.92 -9.36 -12.65
C TRP A 125 9.29 -9.19 -14.05
N GLY A 126 9.12 -10.27 -14.79
CA GLY A 126 8.54 -10.24 -16.14
C GLY A 126 7.12 -9.69 -16.17
N GLU A 127 6.32 -9.95 -15.14
CA GLU A 127 4.97 -9.44 -15.03
C GLU A 127 4.94 -7.93 -14.81
N VAL A 128 5.84 -7.40 -13.99
CA VAL A 128 5.90 -5.97 -13.67
C VAL A 128 6.56 -5.16 -14.78
N PHE A 129 7.62 -5.70 -15.39
CA PHE A 129 8.47 -4.93 -16.32
C PHE A 129 8.30 -5.29 -17.79
N ASN A 130 7.81 -6.49 -18.11
CA ASN A 130 7.74 -7.04 -19.46
C ASN A 130 6.33 -7.46 -19.90
N SER A 131 5.30 -7.04 -19.17
CA SER A 131 3.90 -7.31 -19.47
C SER A 131 3.10 -6.01 -19.51
N PRO A 132 2.07 -5.89 -20.38
CA PRO A 132 1.13 -4.76 -20.34
C PRO A 132 0.46 -4.58 -18.97
N ALA A 133 0.27 -5.66 -18.22
CA ALA A 133 -0.29 -5.63 -16.86
C ALA A 133 0.53 -4.75 -15.90
N GLY A 134 1.84 -4.64 -16.09
CA GLY A 134 2.72 -3.82 -15.28
C GLY A 134 2.35 -2.32 -15.26
N ALA A 135 1.67 -1.84 -16.31
CA ALA A 135 1.15 -0.46 -16.36
C ALA A 135 -0.05 -0.21 -15.42
N GLN A 136 -0.56 -1.26 -14.78
CA GLN A 136 -1.71 -1.20 -13.86
C GLN A 136 -1.42 -1.86 -12.51
N ILE A 137 -0.15 -2.02 -12.14
CA ILE A 137 0.28 -2.51 -10.83
C ILE A 137 0.73 -1.30 -10.01
N LEU A 138 -0.09 -0.89 -9.02
CA LEU A 138 0.07 0.36 -8.31
C LEU A 138 0.22 0.18 -6.79
N ILE A 139 1.09 1.01 -6.23
CA ILE A 139 1.10 1.38 -4.82
C ILE A 139 0.09 2.51 -4.67
N ILE A 140 -1.08 2.22 -4.12
CA ILE A 140 -2.23 3.13 -4.07
C ILE A 140 -2.11 4.02 -2.83
N THR A 141 -2.28 5.32 -3.02
CA THR A 141 -2.33 6.32 -1.95
C THR A 141 -3.65 7.09 -1.89
N ARG A 142 -4.47 7.01 -2.96
CA ARG A 142 -5.76 7.71 -3.03
C ARG A 142 -6.79 6.90 -3.79
N GLN A 143 -8.06 7.10 -3.39
CA GLN A 143 -9.24 6.59 -4.09
C GLN A 143 -10.20 7.76 -4.35
N ASP A 144 -10.67 7.92 -5.59
CA ASP A 144 -11.59 8.97 -6.01
C ASP A 144 -11.12 10.38 -5.57
N GLY A 145 -9.81 10.64 -5.69
CA GLY A 145 -9.14 11.88 -5.31
C GLY A 145 -8.97 12.10 -3.80
N LYS A 146 -9.50 11.22 -2.95
CA LYS A 146 -9.44 11.30 -1.49
C LYS A 146 -8.40 10.34 -0.91
N SER A 147 -8.03 10.54 0.35
CA SER A 147 -7.27 9.53 1.12
C SER A 147 -8.02 8.21 1.14
N LEU A 148 -7.27 7.13 1.28
CA LEU A 148 -7.85 5.79 1.35
C LEU A 148 -8.75 5.64 2.59
N ASP A 149 -9.71 4.71 2.50
CA ASP A 149 -10.50 4.28 3.65
C ASP A 149 -9.58 3.72 4.75
N PRO A 150 -9.87 3.92 6.05
CA PRO A 150 -9.09 3.37 7.14
C PRO A 150 -8.85 1.85 7.05
N GLN A 151 -9.76 1.09 6.44
CA GLN A 151 -9.59 -0.34 6.21
C GLN A 151 -8.53 -0.67 5.13
N GLU A 152 -8.32 0.24 4.18
CA GLU A 152 -7.25 0.13 3.19
C GLU A 152 -5.88 0.50 3.77
N GLY A 153 -5.86 1.27 4.84
CA GLY A 153 -4.67 1.84 5.46
C GLY A 153 -4.13 3.06 4.74
N PRO A 154 -2.98 3.59 5.17
CA PRO A 154 -2.34 4.74 4.53
C PRO A 154 -1.86 4.42 3.12
N VAL A 155 -1.52 3.15 2.86
CA VAL A 155 -1.06 2.63 1.58
C VAL A 155 -1.71 1.28 1.32
N SER A 156 -2.26 1.12 0.14
CA SER A 156 -2.82 -0.13 -0.38
C SER A 156 -2.07 -0.51 -1.67
N PHE A 157 -2.25 -1.73 -2.14
CA PHE A 157 -1.61 -2.21 -3.35
C PHE A 157 -2.58 -3.02 -4.20
N ARG A 158 -2.56 -2.78 -5.52
CA ARG A 158 -3.45 -3.47 -6.43
C ARG A 158 -2.81 -3.77 -7.79
N ALA A 159 -3.12 -4.94 -8.34
CA ALA A 159 -2.98 -5.26 -9.75
C ALA A 159 -4.35 -5.03 -10.41
N LEU A 160 -4.56 -3.84 -10.99
CA LEU A 160 -5.87 -3.39 -11.46
C LEU A 160 -6.30 -4.04 -12.78
N SER A 161 -5.37 -4.70 -13.49
CA SER A 161 -5.64 -5.49 -14.69
C SER A 161 -6.15 -6.90 -14.39
N ASP A 162 -6.19 -7.32 -13.11
CA ASP A 162 -6.64 -8.65 -12.75
C ASP A 162 -8.11 -8.86 -13.08
N ILE A 163 -8.42 -10.00 -13.69
CA ILE A 163 -9.81 -10.38 -14.05
C ILE A 163 -10.64 -10.54 -12.77
N ARG A 164 -10.06 -11.07 -11.71
CA ARG A 164 -10.68 -11.19 -10.39
C ARG A 164 -9.98 -10.24 -9.42
N SER A 165 -10.67 -9.18 -9.03
CA SER A 165 -10.20 -8.30 -7.98
C SER A 165 -10.14 -9.07 -6.65
N GLY A 166 -9.09 -8.89 -5.88
CA GLY A 166 -8.98 -9.42 -4.52
C GLY A 166 -7.73 -10.23 -4.27
N ALA A 167 -7.38 -11.19 -5.13
CA ALA A 167 -6.21 -12.04 -4.91
C ALA A 167 -4.86 -11.26 -4.83
N ARG A 168 -4.77 -10.13 -5.51
CA ARG A 168 -3.59 -9.24 -5.46
C ARG A 168 -3.96 -7.81 -5.03
N HIS A 169 -4.95 -7.73 -4.16
CA HIS A 169 -5.30 -6.52 -3.42
C HIS A 169 -4.76 -6.65 -2.00
N VAL A 170 -3.70 -5.93 -1.70
CA VAL A 170 -3.05 -5.92 -0.40
C VAL A 170 -3.40 -4.62 0.31
N ARG A 171 -4.11 -4.72 1.43
CA ARG A 171 -4.49 -3.58 2.29
C ARG A 171 -3.44 -3.37 3.35
N ASN A 172 -3.35 -2.16 3.89
CA ASN A 172 -2.38 -1.85 4.95
C ASN A 172 -0.98 -2.38 4.62
N VAL A 173 -0.50 -2.05 3.42
CA VAL A 173 0.83 -2.48 2.97
C VAL A 173 1.89 -1.92 3.89
N CYS A 174 2.79 -2.78 4.35
CA CYS A 174 3.93 -2.37 5.17
C CYS A 174 5.28 -2.59 4.48
N ALA A 175 5.39 -3.54 3.56
CA ALA A 175 6.65 -3.78 2.88
C ALA A 175 6.50 -4.23 1.43
N ILE A 176 7.48 -3.85 0.62
CA ILE A 176 7.76 -4.41 -0.70
C ILE A 176 9.18 -4.96 -0.67
N SER A 177 9.35 -6.22 -1.04
CA SER A 177 10.65 -6.90 -1.02
C SER A 177 10.96 -7.56 -2.35
N LEU A 178 12.20 -7.41 -2.82
CA LEU A 178 12.73 -8.16 -3.95
C LEU A 178 13.62 -9.28 -3.43
N MET A 179 13.39 -10.49 -3.95
CA MET A 179 14.09 -11.71 -3.58
C MET A 179 14.45 -12.53 -4.83
N HIS A 180 15.52 -13.31 -4.72
CA HIS A 180 15.87 -14.35 -5.72
C HIS A 180 15.06 -15.60 -5.52
#